data_e303254029b2a7feb1d6fa5ff79bed1f
#
_entry.id   e303254029b2a7feb1d6fa5ff79bed1f
#
_cell.length_a   1.000
_cell.length_b   1.000
_cell.length_c   1.000
_cell.angle_alpha   90.00
_cell.angle_beta   90.00
_cell.angle_gamma   90.00
#
_symmetry.space_group_name_H-M   'P 1'
#
loop_
_entity.id
_entity.type
_entity.pdbx_description
1 polymer ?
#
loop_
_entity_poly.entity_id
_entity_poly.type
_entity_poly.pdbx_seq_one_letter_code
_entity_poly.pdbx_strand_id
1 'polypeptide(L)'
;VVGDTPSLYPSYIDTVSSLEIPIYRAIGNHDMTYGGRTFEYSYRTFESYFGPIYYSLNKGNAHYIVLDNCFYVNRDYQYIGYIDERTFQWLEKDLSYVPKDKLVFVVMHIPSSLQKKLRYNTLDQDETVNTAALYKLLEGYNAHIISGHTHFNVNVCFNDSLMEHNTAAVCGTWWRADINVDGTPRGYGVYEVDGNQVKWLYKSA
;
A
#
# COMPACT_ATOMS: atom_id res chain seq x y z
N VAL A 1 -3.35 -8.93 6.47
CA VAL A 1 -2.70 -9.47 7.67
C VAL A 1 -2.95 -10.97 7.81
N VAL A 2 -4.11 -11.44 7.47
CA VAL A 2 -4.46 -12.83 7.79
C VAL A 2 -5.40 -13.35 6.72
N GLY A 3 -4.86 -13.95 5.71
CA GLY A 3 -5.55 -14.38 4.50
C GLY A 3 -7.03 -14.72 4.69
N ASP A 4 -7.89 -13.83 4.23
CA ASP A 4 -9.36 -13.98 4.18
C ASP A 4 -10.04 -14.34 5.52
N THR A 5 -9.40 -14.03 6.65
CA THR A 5 -9.89 -14.44 7.97
C THR A 5 -10.01 -13.24 8.95
N PRO A 6 -11.01 -12.35 8.75
CA PRO A 6 -11.20 -11.17 9.62
C PRO A 6 -11.41 -11.48 11.09
N SER A 7 -11.82 -12.72 11.43
CA SER A 7 -11.95 -13.16 12.83
C SER A 7 -10.62 -13.14 13.61
N LEU A 8 -9.48 -13.00 12.92
CA LEU A 8 -8.16 -12.85 13.54
C LEU A 8 -7.77 -11.38 13.83
N TYR A 9 -8.58 -10.39 13.41
CA TYR A 9 -8.30 -8.98 13.70
C TYR A 9 -8.18 -8.66 15.20
N PRO A 10 -9.03 -9.18 16.11
CA PRO A 10 -8.85 -8.94 17.53
C PRO A 10 -7.46 -9.41 18.04
N SER A 11 -7.06 -10.61 17.68
CA SER A 11 -5.76 -11.18 18.07
C SER A 11 -4.58 -10.40 17.49
N TYR A 12 -4.71 -9.91 16.24
CA TYR A 12 -3.74 -9.01 15.64
C TYR A 12 -3.65 -7.68 16.40
N ILE A 13 -4.79 -7.07 16.73
CA ILE A 13 -4.85 -5.81 17.47
C ILE A 13 -4.17 -5.97 18.83
N ASP A 14 -4.48 -7.03 19.56
CA ASP A 14 -3.86 -7.31 20.86
C ASP A 14 -2.33 -7.41 20.75
N THR A 15 -1.86 -8.13 19.71
CA THR A 15 -0.42 -8.32 19.48
C THR A 15 0.27 -6.99 19.18
N VAL A 16 -0.27 -6.18 18.25
CA VAL A 16 0.40 -4.93 17.85
C VAL A 16 0.25 -3.82 18.88
N SER A 17 -0.79 -3.86 19.71
CA SER A 17 -0.98 -2.89 20.80
C SER A 17 0.13 -2.97 21.86
N SER A 18 0.79 -4.12 21.98
CA SER A 18 1.92 -4.29 22.89
C SER A 18 3.18 -3.53 22.45
N LEU A 19 3.23 -3.05 21.20
CA LEU A 19 4.40 -2.32 20.68
C LEU A 19 4.51 -0.87 21.17
N GLU A 20 3.44 -0.32 21.75
CA GLU A 20 3.37 1.06 22.28
C GLU A 20 3.78 2.15 21.26
N ILE A 21 3.59 1.88 19.96
CA ILE A 21 3.86 2.81 18.86
C ILE A 21 2.59 3.05 18.03
N PRO A 22 2.42 4.22 17.40
CA PRO A 22 1.34 4.44 16.46
C PRO A 22 1.43 3.48 15.27
N ILE A 23 0.31 2.81 14.96
CA ILE A 23 0.23 1.87 13.84
C ILE A 23 -0.85 2.35 12.87
N TYR A 24 -0.45 2.63 11.65
CA TYR A 24 -1.31 3.01 10.53
C TYR A 24 -1.45 1.83 9.58
N ARG A 25 -2.64 1.63 9.00
CA ARG A 25 -2.96 0.41 8.26
C ARG A 25 -3.51 0.74 6.90
N ALA A 26 -2.99 0.08 5.88
CA ALA A 26 -3.58 0.04 4.55
C ALA A 26 -4.33 -1.29 4.39
N ILE A 27 -5.50 -1.25 3.76
CA ILE A 27 -6.26 -2.44 3.42
C ILE A 27 -5.54 -3.21 2.30
N GLY A 28 -5.55 -4.54 2.36
CA GLY A 28 -5.05 -5.42 1.32
C GLY A 28 -6.16 -6.34 0.76
N ASN A 29 -5.84 -7.05 -0.32
CA ASN A 29 -6.80 -7.95 -0.97
C ASN A 29 -7.30 -9.07 -0.03
N HIS A 30 -6.51 -9.50 0.94
CA HIS A 30 -6.90 -10.49 1.93
C HIS A 30 -7.69 -9.91 3.13
N ASP A 31 -7.89 -8.60 3.18
CA ASP A 31 -8.74 -7.93 4.18
C ASP A 31 -10.16 -7.69 3.65
N MET A 32 -10.43 -8.03 2.40
CA MET A 32 -11.71 -7.83 1.76
C MET A 32 -12.70 -8.91 2.19
N THR A 33 -13.98 -8.53 2.29
CA THR A 33 -15.08 -9.47 2.53
C THR A 33 -15.54 -10.04 1.19
N TYR A 34 -15.02 -11.21 0.82
CA TYR A 34 -15.44 -11.91 -0.39
C TYR A 34 -16.90 -12.39 -0.27
N GLY A 35 -17.65 -12.24 -1.37
CA GLY A 35 -19.08 -12.47 -1.39
C GLY A 35 -19.91 -11.23 -1.06
N GLY A 36 -19.30 -10.11 -0.75
CA GLY A 36 -19.93 -8.80 -0.80
C GLY A 36 -20.50 -8.54 -2.20
N ARG A 37 -21.64 -7.85 -2.27
CA ARG A 37 -22.30 -7.60 -3.57
C ARG A 37 -21.71 -6.42 -4.32
N THR A 38 -21.04 -5.50 -3.59
CA THR A 38 -20.44 -4.29 -4.14
C THR A 38 -19.10 -4.03 -3.48
N PHE A 39 -18.32 -3.13 -4.10
CA PHE A 39 -17.05 -2.67 -3.55
C PHE A 39 -17.21 -2.10 -2.14
N GLU A 40 -18.25 -1.32 -1.87
CA GLU A 40 -18.50 -0.73 -0.55
C GLU A 40 -18.72 -1.75 0.55
N TYR A 41 -19.28 -2.91 0.23
CA TYR A 41 -19.44 -4.00 1.20
C TYR A 41 -18.15 -4.79 1.43
N SER A 42 -17.22 -4.76 0.48
CA SER A 42 -15.98 -5.55 0.58
C SER A 42 -15.04 -5.06 1.68
N TYR A 43 -15.03 -3.78 2.01
CA TYR A 43 -14.13 -3.21 3.01
C TYR A 43 -14.75 -2.89 4.37
N ARG A 44 -16.08 -3.03 4.55
CA ARG A 44 -16.78 -2.67 5.80
C ARG A 44 -16.25 -3.37 7.05
N THR A 45 -15.89 -4.64 6.93
CA THR A 45 -15.33 -5.38 8.06
C THR A 45 -13.98 -4.76 8.47
N PHE A 46 -13.12 -4.44 7.51
CA PHE A 46 -11.86 -3.73 7.79
C PHE A 46 -12.12 -2.38 8.48
N GLU A 47 -13.01 -1.56 7.93
CA GLU A 47 -13.34 -0.24 8.50
C GLU A 47 -13.85 -0.32 9.94
N SER A 48 -14.63 -1.35 10.27
CA SER A 48 -15.17 -1.53 11.62
C SER A 48 -14.10 -1.77 12.69
N TYR A 49 -12.93 -2.27 12.31
CA TYR A 49 -11.81 -2.53 13.20
C TYR A 49 -10.72 -1.46 13.14
N PHE A 50 -10.45 -0.91 11.96
CA PHE A 50 -9.24 -0.12 11.72
C PHE A 50 -9.52 1.31 11.26
N GLY A 51 -10.76 1.67 10.99
CA GLY A 51 -11.13 2.99 10.49
C GLY A 51 -11.08 3.07 8.95
N PRO A 52 -11.00 4.28 8.39
CA PRO A 52 -11.18 4.51 6.97
C PRO A 52 -10.15 3.79 6.11
N ILE A 53 -10.55 3.40 4.90
CA ILE A 53 -9.69 2.71 3.93
C ILE A 53 -8.75 3.66 3.18
N TYR A 54 -8.99 4.96 3.24
CA TYR A 54 -8.06 5.99 2.78
C TYR A 54 -8.08 7.18 3.74
N TYR A 55 -6.92 7.73 4.01
CA TYR A 55 -6.71 8.86 4.92
C TYR A 55 -5.32 9.44 4.75
N SER A 56 -5.08 10.61 5.34
CA SER A 56 -3.75 11.22 5.39
C SER A 56 -3.40 11.72 6.79
N LEU A 57 -2.11 11.91 7.02
CA LEU A 57 -1.59 12.49 8.24
C LEU A 57 -0.24 13.19 7.97
N ASN A 58 0.08 14.16 8.81
CA ASN A 58 1.38 14.83 8.80
C ASN A 58 2.22 14.35 9.99
N LYS A 59 3.50 14.07 9.73
CA LYS A 59 4.49 13.81 10.78
C LYS A 59 5.83 14.46 10.37
N GLY A 60 6.29 15.43 11.14
CA GLY A 60 7.48 16.22 10.77
C GLY A 60 7.27 16.95 9.44
N ASN A 61 8.25 16.85 8.55
CA ASN A 61 8.16 17.44 7.20
C ASN A 61 7.47 16.54 6.18
N ALA A 62 7.03 15.36 6.56
CA ALA A 62 6.40 14.42 5.64
C ALA A 62 4.88 14.42 5.77
N HIS A 63 4.22 14.29 4.61
CA HIS A 63 2.79 14.04 4.46
C HIS A 63 2.59 12.59 4.03
N TYR A 64 1.86 11.82 4.82
CA TYR A 64 1.58 10.41 4.58
C TYR A 64 0.15 10.24 4.11
N ILE A 65 -0.02 9.55 3.03
CA ILE A 65 -1.30 9.25 2.39
C ILE A 65 -1.45 7.73 2.38
N VAL A 66 -2.53 7.22 2.92
CA VAL A 66 -2.87 5.80 2.82
C VAL A 66 -4.04 5.67 1.87
N LEU A 67 -3.93 4.80 0.87
CA LEU A 67 -4.94 4.57 -0.15
C LEU A 67 -5.40 3.12 -0.18
N ASP A 68 -6.70 2.91 -0.43
CA ASP A 68 -7.20 1.63 -0.92
C ASP A 68 -7.03 1.57 -2.44
N ASN A 69 -6.37 0.53 -2.90
CA ASN A 69 -6.25 0.18 -4.31
C ASN A 69 -6.59 -1.29 -4.60
N CYS A 70 -7.26 -1.95 -3.65
CA CYS A 70 -7.80 -3.29 -3.81
C CYS A 70 -9.27 -3.21 -4.21
N PHE A 71 -9.55 -2.94 -5.47
CA PHE A 71 -10.93 -2.74 -5.94
C PHE A 71 -11.64 -4.07 -6.18
N TYR A 72 -12.68 -4.35 -5.38
CA TYR A 72 -13.51 -5.55 -5.55
C TYR A 72 -14.36 -5.45 -6.81
N VAL A 73 -14.23 -6.42 -7.70
CA VAL A 73 -14.94 -6.46 -8.99
C VAL A 73 -16.16 -7.38 -8.92
N ASN A 74 -15.94 -8.67 -8.67
CA ASN A 74 -17.00 -9.67 -8.56
C ASN A 74 -16.43 -11.04 -8.13
N ARG A 75 -17.30 -12.07 -8.14
CA ARG A 75 -16.93 -13.43 -7.74
C ARG A 75 -15.84 -14.07 -8.60
N ASP A 76 -15.82 -13.78 -9.90
CA ASP A 76 -14.92 -14.45 -10.84
C ASP A 76 -13.53 -13.84 -10.83
N TYR A 77 -13.46 -12.51 -10.72
CA TYR A 77 -12.20 -11.76 -10.70
C TYR A 77 -11.72 -11.37 -9.30
N GLN A 78 -12.61 -11.46 -8.31
CA GLN A 78 -12.38 -11.02 -6.95
C GLN A 78 -11.99 -9.54 -6.87
N TYR A 79 -10.79 -9.15 -7.25
CA TYR A 79 -10.29 -7.78 -7.21
C TYR A 79 -9.35 -7.47 -8.38
N ILE A 80 -9.13 -6.17 -8.58
CA ILE A 80 -8.05 -5.62 -9.42
C ILE A 80 -7.33 -4.53 -8.63
N GLY A 81 -6.09 -4.23 -9.03
CA GLY A 81 -5.38 -3.03 -8.57
C GLY A 81 -5.98 -1.80 -9.23
N TYR A 82 -6.78 -1.01 -8.52
CA TYR A 82 -7.46 0.17 -9.05
C TYR A 82 -7.78 1.17 -7.94
N ILE A 83 -7.48 2.44 -8.17
CA ILE A 83 -7.85 3.53 -7.27
C ILE A 83 -9.18 4.11 -7.74
N ASP A 84 -10.20 4.06 -6.88
CA ASP A 84 -11.55 4.57 -7.17
C ASP A 84 -11.53 6.08 -7.42
N GLU A 85 -12.43 6.55 -8.30
CA GLU A 85 -12.57 7.96 -8.65
C GLU A 85 -12.85 8.85 -7.43
N ARG A 86 -13.63 8.39 -6.45
CA ARG A 86 -13.87 9.12 -5.20
C ARG A 86 -12.59 9.30 -4.39
N THR A 87 -11.73 8.30 -4.39
CA THR A 87 -10.42 8.36 -3.75
C THR A 87 -9.52 9.37 -4.46
N PHE A 88 -9.55 9.43 -5.80
CA PHE A 88 -8.80 10.45 -6.55
C PHE A 88 -9.30 11.87 -6.26
N GLN A 89 -10.61 12.12 -6.24
CA GLN A 89 -11.18 13.43 -5.90
C GLN A 89 -10.78 13.86 -4.49
N TRP A 90 -10.80 12.93 -3.54
CA TRP A 90 -10.32 13.18 -2.19
C TRP A 90 -8.83 13.50 -2.18
N LEU A 91 -8.01 12.71 -2.89
CA LEU A 91 -6.55 12.88 -2.97
C LEU A 91 -6.16 14.23 -3.61
N GLU A 92 -6.83 14.63 -4.69
CA GLU A 92 -6.65 15.96 -5.28
C GLU A 92 -6.90 17.07 -4.26
N LYS A 93 -7.99 16.93 -3.50
CA LYS A 93 -8.35 17.90 -2.47
C LYS A 93 -7.34 17.90 -1.33
N ASP A 94 -6.91 16.75 -0.86
CA ASP A 94 -5.92 16.60 0.20
C ASP A 94 -4.58 17.24 -0.21
N LEU A 95 -4.06 16.86 -1.37
CA LEU A 95 -2.81 17.43 -1.91
C LEU A 95 -2.88 18.93 -2.19
N SER A 96 -4.07 19.49 -2.42
CA SER A 96 -4.22 20.95 -2.59
C SER A 96 -3.85 21.75 -1.35
N TYR A 97 -3.81 21.12 -0.17
CA TYR A 97 -3.39 21.74 1.08
C TYR A 97 -1.92 21.43 1.44
N VAL A 98 -1.25 20.61 0.66
CA VAL A 98 0.13 20.17 0.93
C VAL A 98 1.10 21.04 0.14
N PRO A 99 2.00 21.79 0.79
CA PRO A 99 3.06 22.54 0.09
C PRO A 99 3.95 21.64 -0.73
N LYS A 100 4.42 22.12 -1.88
CA LYS A 100 5.26 21.31 -2.80
C LYS A 100 6.67 20.98 -2.27
N ASP A 101 7.12 21.64 -1.24
CA ASP A 101 8.37 21.34 -0.54
C ASP A 101 8.23 20.24 0.52
N LYS A 102 7.02 19.75 0.75
CA LYS A 102 6.78 18.60 1.62
C LYS A 102 7.20 17.28 0.94
N LEU A 103 7.82 16.41 1.72
CA LEU A 103 8.00 15.01 1.35
C LEU A 103 6.63 14.29 1.40
N VAL A 104 6.29 13.53 0.38
CA VAL A 104 5.02 12.81 0.30
C VAL A 104 5.27 11.30 0.28
N PHE A 105 4.64 10.57 1.19
CA PHE A 105 4.56 9.13 1.13
C PHE A 105 3.15 8.70 0.75
N VAL A 106 3.04 7.81 -0.24
CA VAL A 106 1.79 7.13 -0.59
C VAL A 106 1.92 5.66 -0.21
N VAL A 107 1.10 5.21 0.71
CA VAL A 107 1.07 3.82 1.16
C VAL A 107 -0.16 3.13 0.58
N MET A 108 0.04 2.07 -0.16
CA MET A 108 -1.05 1.28 -0.76
C MET A 108 -0.63 -0.18 -0.84
N HIS A 109 -1.58 -1.10 -1.06
CA HIS A 109 -1.26 -2.53 -1.01
C HIS A 109 -0.65 -3.04 -2.31
N ILE A 110 -1.36 -2.87 -3.44
CA ILE A 110 -0.93 -3.36 -4.74
C ILE A 110 0.06 -2.37 -5.36
N PRO A 111 1.21 -2.81 -5.89
CA PRO A 111 2.18 -1.92 -6.50
C PRO A 111 1.60 -1.03 -7.59
N SER A 112 2.13 0.17 -7.71
CA SER A 112 1.78 1.07 -8.81
C SER A 112 2.38 0.60 -10.13
N SER A 113 3.58 0.05 -10.11
CA SER A 113 4.19 -0.62 -11.25
C SER A 113 5.36 -1.49 -10.83
N LEU A 114 5.36 -2.73 -11.29
CA LEU A 114 6.52 -3.63 -11.29
C LEU A 114 7.22 -3.65 -12.66
N GLN A 115 6.84 -2.71 -13.55
CA GLN A 115 7.28 -2.67 -14.95
C GLN A 115 6.85 -3.90 -15.79
N LYS A 116 5.97 -4.74 -15.28
CA LYS A 116 5.44 -5.90 -16.01
C LYS A 116 4.65 -5.49 -17.25
N LYS A 117 3.83 -4.42 -17.15
CA LYS A 117 3.07 -3.88 -18.29
C LYS A 117 3.95 -3.46 -19.46
N LEU A 118 5.08 -2.83 -19.17
CA LEU A 118 6.05 -2.45 -20.20
C LEU A 118 6.68 -3.67 -20.87
N ARG A 119 6.80 -4.77 -20.13
CA ARG A 119 7.46 -5.99 -20.58
C ARG A 119 6.53 -6.95 -21.30
N TYR A 120 5.27 -7.07 -20.87
CA TYR A 120 4.36 -8.13 -21.35
C TYR A 120 3.02 -7.61 -21.90
N ASN A 121 2.75 -6.30 -21.80
CA ASN A 121 1.48 -5.67 -22.23
C ASN A 121 0.22 -6.40 -21.70
N THR A 122 0.30 -6.91 -20.48
CA THR A 122 -0.79 -7.63 -19.83
C THR A 122 -1.28 -6.86 -18.60
N LEU A 123 -2.60 -6.83 -18.41
CA LEU A 123 -3.21 -6.42 -17.15
C LEU A 123 -3.08 -7.59 -16.17
N ASP A 124 -2.44 -7.32 -15.03
CA ASP A 124 -2.17 -8.29 -13.99
C ASP A 124 -2.80 -7.81 -12.68
N GLN A 125 -3.25 -8.71 -11.83
CA GLN A 125 -3.75 -8.38 -10.49
C GLN A 125 -2.63 -7.85 -9.57
N ASP A 126 -1.39 -8.06 -9.93
CA ASP A 126 -0.21 -7.63 -9.16
C ASP A 126 0.19 -6.17 -9.40
N GLU A 127 -0.48 -5.43 -10.29
CA GLU A 127 -0.22 -4.01 -10.55
C GLU A 127 -1.50 -3.18 -10.61
N THR A 128 -1.41 -1.95 -10.12
CA THR A 128 -2.52 -0.97 -10.20
C THR A 128 -2.66 -0.43 -11.62
N VAL A 129 -3.86 -0.48 -12.18
CA VAL A 129 -4.07 -0.21 -13.62
C VAL A 129 -4.17 1.27 -13.98
N ASN A 130 -4.55 2.14 -13.04
CA ASN A 130 -4.79 3.58 -13.30
C ASN A 130 -3.76 4.51 -12.64
N THR A 131 -2.52 4.07 -12.55
CA THR A 131 -1.43 4.78 -11.86
C THR A 131 -0.98 6.07 -12.54
N ALA A 132 -1.24 6.25 -13.84
CA ALA A 132 -0.89 7.48 -14.54
C ALA A 132 -1.53 8.73 -13.90
N ALA A 133 -2.78 8.60 -13.42
CA ALA A 133 -3.46 9.68 -12.71
C ALA A 133 -2.79 9.97 -11.35
N LEU A 134 -2.39 8.92 -10.61
CA LEU A 134 -1.65 9.07 -9.36
C LEU A 134 -0.32 9.80 -9.57
N TYR A 135 0.46 9.38 -10.57
CA TYR A 135 1.76 10.01 -10.86
C TYR A 135 1.60 11.48 -11.22
N LYS A 136 0.56 11.83 -11.98
CA LYS A 136 0.26 13.22 -12.33
C LYS A 136 -0.05 14.08 -11.09
N LEU A 137 -0.77 13.56 -10.12
CA LEU A 137 -1.05 14.27 -8.86
C LEU A 137 0.22 14.47 -8.01
N LEU A 138 1.14 13.53 -8.10
CA LEU A 138 2.41 13.58 -7.37
C LEU A 138 3.48 14.46 -8.05
N GLU A 139 3.23 14.96 -9.27
CA GLU A 139 4.17 15.86 -9.95
C GLU A 139 4.51 17.10 -9.10
N GLY A 140 5.80 17.38 -9.01
CA GLY A 140 6.35 18.51 -8.25
C GLY A 140 6.55 18.24 -6.75
N TYR A 141 6.19 17.06 -6.24
CA TYR A 141 6.59 16.60 -4.91
C TYR A 141 7.83 15.70 -4.99
N ASN A 142 8.61 15.65 -3.91
CA ASN A 142 9.47 14.50 -3.66
C ASN A 142 8.59 13.40 -3.05
N ALA A 143 8.30 12.35 -3.83
CA ALA A 143 7.27 11.37 -3.47
C ALA A 143 7.83 9.94 -3.45
N HIS A 144 7.44 9.19 -2.43
CA HIS A 144 7.75 7.79 -2.26
C HIS A 144 6.46 6.98 -2.15
N ILE A 145 6.28 5.99 -3.02
CA ILE A 145 5.20 5.02 -2.93
C ILE A 145 5.71 3.82 -2.16
N ILE A 146 4.97 3.36 -1.16
CA ILE A 146 5.25 2.14 -0.41
C ILE A 146 4.15 1.14 -0.71
N SER A 147 4.52 -0.02 -1.24
CA SER A 147 3.59 -1.09 -1.60
C SER A 147 4.07 -2.46 -1.11
N GLY A 148 3.22 -3.46 -1.24
CA GLY A 148 3.50 -4.84 -0.85
C GLY A 148 2.93 -5.85 -1.83
N HIS A 149 2.02 -6.73 -1.39
CA HIS A 149 1.21 -7.65 -2.19
C HIS A 149 1.97 -8.79 -2.85
N THR A 150 3.03 -8.49 -3.60
CA THR A 150 3.74 -9.47 -4.44
C THR A 150 4.72 -10.34 -3.68
N HIS A 151 5.02 -10.01 -2.42
CA HIS A 151 6.07 -10.63 -1.62
C HIS A 151 7.45 -10.57 -2.31
N PHE A 152 7.70 -9.51 -3.08
CA PHE A 152 9.01 -9.19 -3.66
C PHE A 152 9.57 -7.94 -2.99
N ASN A 153 10.88 -7.87 -2.88
CA ASN A 153 11.58 -6.67 -2.44
C ASN A 153 12.16 -5.94 -3.66
N VAL A 154 11.40 -5.00 -4.21
CA VAL A 154 11.74 -4.28 -5.44
C VAL A 154 11.64 -2.78 -5.24
N ASN A 155 12.69 -2.04 -5.63
CA ASN A 155 12.66 -0.59 -5.69
C ASN A 155 12.62 -0.14 -7.15
N VAL A 156 11.66 0.71 -7.49
CA VAL A 156 11.48 1.26 -8.84
C VAL A 156 11.68 2.77 -8.79
N CYS A 157 12.68 3.28 -9.50
CA CYS A 157 12.89 4.69 -9.69
C CYS A 157 12.22 5.11 -11.00
N PHE A 158 11.17 5.93 -10.93
CA PHE A 158 10.49 6.47 -12.11
C PHE A 158 11.19 7.71 -12.66
N ASN A 159 11.64 8.57 -11.76
CA ASN A 159 12.43 9.77 -12.04
C ASN A 159 13.09 10.25 -10.75
N ASP A 160 13.76 11.40 -10.79
CA ASP A 160 14.52 11.96 -9.64
C ASP A 160 13.64 12.33 -8.43
N SER A 161 12.32 12.43 -8.60
CA SER A 161 11.38 12.86 -7.56
C SER A 161 10.27 11.85 -7.25
N LEU A 162 10.23 10.71 -7.94
CA LEU A 162 9.23 9.67 -7.70
C LEU A 162 9.88 8.28 -7.67
N MET A 163 9.73 7.61 -6.55
CA MET A 163 10.25 6.28 -6.31
C MET A 163 9.18 5.37 -5.69
N GLU A 164 9.20 4.09 -6.01
CA GLU A 164 8.37 3.09 -5.35
C GLU A 164 9.23 2.04 -4.64
N HIS A 165 8.80 1.69 -3.44
CA HIS A 165 9.36 0.64 -2.62
C HIS A 165 8.32 -0.46 -2.46
N ASN A 166 8.37 -1.49 -3.28
CA ASN A 166 7.59 -2.69 -3.07
C ASN A 166 8.31 -3.57 -2.05
N THR A 167 7.73 -3.70 -0.87
CA THR A 167 8.36 -4.36 0.27
C THR A 167 7.92 -5.80 0.37
N ALA A 168 8.89 -6.71 0.48
CA ALA A 168 8.62 -8.12 0.76
C ALA A 168 7.92 -8.34 2.11
N ALA A 169 7.34 -9.51 2.29
CA ALA A 169 6.45 -9.81 3.39
C ALA A 169 7.17 -10.36 4.63
N VAL A 170 6.69 -9.97 5.81
CA VAL A 170 7.13 -10.53 7.10
C VAL A 170 6.76 -12.02 7.24
N CYS A 171 5.72 -12.46 6.52
CA CYS A 171 5.30 -13.87 6.50
C CYS A 171 6.13 -14.73 5.54
N GLY A 172 7.09 -14.16 4.81
CA GLY A 172 7.84 -14.87 3.78
C GLY A 172 6.90 -15.48 2.74
N THR A 173 7.13 -16.73 2.36
CA THR A 173 6.24 -17.48 1.46
C THR A 173 5.06 -18.04 2.27
N TRP A 174 4.09 -17.17 2.61
CA TRP A 174 2.84 -17.52 3.33
C TRP A 174 3.06 -18.41 4.56
N TRP A 175 4.05 -18.06 5.40
CA TRP A 175 4.44 -18.83 6.61
C TRP A 175 4.98 -20.26 6.35
N ARG A 176 5.28 -20.59 5.09
CA ARG A 176 5.81 -21.91 4.70
C ARG A 176 7.33 -21.95 4.63
N ALA A 177 7.98 -20.80 4.46
CA ALA A 177 9.43 -20.64 4.42
C ALA A 177 9.84 -19.27 4.97
N ASP A 178 11.07 -19.18 5.44
CA ASP A 178 11.66 -17.94 5.98
C ASP A 178 12.17 -16.99 4.89
N ILE A 179 11.89 -17.31 3.64
CA ILE A 179 12.19 -16.48 2.46
C ILE A 179 10.92 -16.11 1.71
N ASN A 180 10.99 -15.00 1.00
CA ASN A 180 9.97 -14.53 0.07
C ASN A 180 10.12 -15.22 -1.31
N VAL A 181 9.18 -14.93 -2.21
CA VAL A 181 9.12 -15.56 -3.54
C VAL A 181 10.36 -15.24 -4.41
N ASP A 182 10.97 -14.09 -4.20
CA ASP A 182 12.19 -13.63 -4.87
C ASP A 182 13.49 -14.09 -4.20
N GLY A 183 13.39 -14.87 -3.14
CA GLY A 183 14.54 -15.31 -2.35
C GLY A 183 15.00 -14.33 -1.26
N THR A 184 14.37 -13.15 -1.15
CA THR A 184 14.63 -12.20 -0.07
C THR A 184 14.18 -12.81 1.28
N PRO A 185 14.97 -12.72 2.37
CA PRO A 185 14.50 -13.12 3.68
C PRO A 185 13.22 -12.44 4.06
N ARG A 186 12.34 -13.06 4.87
CA ARG A 186 11.19 -12.37 5.43
C ARG A 186 11.64 -11.13 6.21
N GLY A 187 10.88 -10.04 6.13
CA GLY A 187 11.29 -8.79 6.74
C GLY A 187 10.40 -7.61 6.38
N TYR A 188 10.94 -6.42 6.57
CA TYR A 188 10.22 -5.18 6.38
C TYR A 188 11.15 -4.02 6.02
N GLY A 189 10.58 -2.98 5.41
CA GLY A 189 11.29 -1.73 5.11
C GLY A 189 11.41 -0.84 6.35
N VAL A 190 12.57 -0.23 6.54
CA VAL A 190 12.81 0.82 7.53
C VAL A 190 13.16 2.10 6.79
N TYR A 191 12.50 3.20 7.14
CA TYR A 191 12.64 4.50 6.48
C TYR A 191 13.03 5.56 7.52
N GLU A 192 14.16 6.21 7.31
CA GLU A 192 14.60 7.36 8.08
C GLU A 192 14.33 8.63 7.28
N VAL A 193 13.57 9.56 7.88
CA VAL A 193 13.18 10.82 7.25
C VAL A 193 13.84 11.98 7.96
N ASP A 194 14.64 12.75 7.21
CA ASP A 194 15.28 13.98 7.70
C ASP A 194 15.01 15.12 6.71
N GLY A 195 14.13 16.03 7.11
CA GLY A 195 13.64 17.08 6.22
C GLY A 195 12.96 16.49 4.99
N ASN A 196 13.54 16.69 3.80
CA ASN A 196 13.08 16.19 2.51
C ASN A 196 13.92 15.01 1.98
N GLN A 197 14.77 14.45 2.84
CA GLN A 197 15.61 13.30 2.51
C GLN A 197 15.06 12.02 3.12
N VAL A 198 15.14 10.93 2.37
CA VAL A 198 14.73 9.60 2.80
C VAL A 198 15.91 8.65 2.64
N LYS A 199 16.25 7.96 3.72
CA LYS A 199 17.12 6.78 3.69
C LYS A 199 16.27 5.57 4.00
N TRP A 200 16.50 4.49 3.30
CA TRP A 200 15.76 3.26 3.55
C TRP A 200 16.69 2.04 3.52
N LEU A 201 16.28 1.04 4.24
CA LEU A 201 16.90 -0.28 4.21
C LEU A 201 15.81 -1.36 4.39
N TYR A 202 16.07 -2.53 3.86
CA TYR A 202 15.29 -3.72 4.15
C TYR A 202 15.91 -4.45 5.34
N LYS A 203 15.09 -4.72 6.37
CA LYS A 203 15.51 -5.44 7.56
C LYS A 203 14.86 -6.82 7.60
N SER A 204 15.66 -7.88 7.65
CA SER A 204 15.18 -9.23 7.90
C SER A 204 14.60 -9.36 9.32
N ALA A 205 13.52 -10.11 9.44
CA ALA A 205 12.87 -10.42 10.72
C ALA A 205 13.50 -11.66 11.38
#